data_4c3c657fe0ff9c3261a6dbd8d0c3378c
#
_entry.id   4c3c657fe0ff9c3261a6dbd8d0c3378c
#
_cell.length_a   1.000
_cell.length_b   1.000
_cell.length_c   1.000
_cell.angle_alpha   90.00
_cell.angle_beta   90.00
_cell.angle_gamma   90.00
#
_symmetry.space_group_name_H-M   'P 1'
#
loop_
_entity.id
_entity.type
_entity.pdbx_description
1 polymer ?
#
loop_
_entity_poly.entity_id
_entity_poly.type
_entity_poly.pdbx_seq_one_letter_code
_entity_poly.pdbx_strand_id
1 'polypeptide(L)'
;AWKALSSPSMSEYLKYMYKTVRKYFGEAIVVTQEVDDIISSPIVKEAIITNSDCKILLDQKKYMNKFDGIQSMLGLTDKEKSQILSINLANHPGRKYKEVWIGLNGVQSAVYATEVSAAEYLTYTTEESEKTEVFALAEELGGDLELAIKRLAETKYK
;
A
#
# COMPACT_ATOMS: atom_id res chain seq x y z
N ALA A 1 5.70 -10.35 -0.83
CA ALA A 1 7.17 -10.16 -0.67
C ALA A 1 7.81 -11.25 0.21
N TRP A 2 7.24 -11.59 1.36
CA TRP A 2 7.87 -12.49 2.36
C TRP A 2 8.35 -13.84 1.79
N LYS A 3 7.59 -14.49 0.90
CA LYS A 3 8.01 -15.75 0.26
C LYS A 3 9.29 -15.61 -0.59
N ALA A 4 9.45 -14.49 -1.26
CA ALA A 4 10.64 -14.18 -2.04
C ALA A 4 11.83 -13.87 -1.10
N LEU A 5 11.58 -13.14 -0.02
CA LEU A 5 12.60 -12.74 0.95
C LEU A 5 13.13 -13.92 1.79
N SER A 6 12.37 -14.99 1.94
CA SER A 6 12.82 -16.21 2.64
C SER A 6 13.77 -17.10 1.82
N SER A 7 13.92 -16.87 0.50
CA SER A 7 14.86 -17.58 -0.35
C SER A 7 16.20 -16.82 -0.43
N PRO A 8 17.34 -17.43 -0.05
CA PRO A 8 18.65 -16.76 -0.10
C PRO A 8 19.01 -16.24 -1.51
N SER A 9 18.78 -17.04 -2.54
CA SER A 9 19.05 -16.64 -3.94
C SER A 9 18.18 -15.48 -4.40
N MET A 10 16.90 -15.46 -4.01
CA MET A 10 16.01 -14.35 -4.33
C MET A 10 16.38 -13.09 -3.54
N SER A 11 16.78 -13.24 -2.30
CA SER A 11 17.26 -12.11 -1.49
C SER A 11 18.51 -11.45 -2.11
N GLU A 12 19.48 -12.21 -2.58
CA GLU A 12 20.65 -11.68 -3.28
C GLU A 12 20.25 -11.03 -4.62
N TYR A 13 19.30 -11.59 -5.36
CA TYR A 13 18.80 -10.99 -6.59
C TYR A 13 18.09 -9.66 -6.34
N LEU A 14 17.24 -9.58 -5.31
CA LEU A 14 16.59 -8.34 -4.92
C LEU A 14 17.61 -7.27 -4.51
N LYS A 15 18.62 -7.64 -3.73
CA LYS A 15 19.72 -6.75 -3.37
C LYS A 15 20.46 -6.21 -4.60
N TYR A 16 20.74 -7.07 -5.56
CA TYR A 16 21.34 -6.68 -6.84
C TYR A 16 20.43 -5.72 -7.59
N MET A 17 19.13 -6.03 -7.72
CA MET A 17 18.17 -5.16 -8.39
C MET A 17 18.10 -3.76 -7.77
N TYR A 18 17.95 -3.66 -6.45
CA TYR A 18 17.88 -2.37 -5.76
C TYR A 18 19.13 -1.51 -5.96
N LYS A 19 20.30 -2.12 -6.15
CA LYS A 19 21.54 -1.41 -6.42
C LYS A 19 21.76 -1.02 -7.88
N THR A 20 21.10 -1.67 -8.82
CA THR A 20 21.44 -1.56 -10.24
C THR A 20 20.32 -1.11 -11.14
N VAL A 21 19.05 -1.32 -10.77
CA VAL A 21 17.89 -1.10 -11.62
C VAL A 21 17.81 0.29 -12.24
N ARG A 22 18.23 1.33 -11.51
CA ARG A 22 18.30 2.72 -12.04
C ARG A 22 19.20 2.85 -13.26
N LYS A 23 20.27 2.07 -13.36
CA LYS A 23 21.18 2.10 -14.52
C LYS A 23 20.51 1.62 -15.79
N TYR A 24 19.40 0.91 -15.65
CA TYR A 24 18.61 0.35 -16.75
C TYR A 24 17.27 1.08 -16.93
N PHE A 25 17.11 2.28 -16.33
CA PHE A 25 15.88 3.05 -16.35
C PHE A 25 14.66 2.28 -15.82
N GLY A 26 14.90 1.31 -14.94
CA GLY A 26 13.86 0.49 -14.32
C GLY A 26 13.53 0.95 -12.90
N GLU A 27 12.44 0.40 -12.37
CA GLU A 27 11.99 0.59 -11.00
C GLU A 27 11.93 -0.76 -10.29
N ALA A 28 12.21 -0.76 -8.98
CA ALA A 28 12.01 -1.91 -8.11
C ALA A 28 11.01 -1.54 -7.03
N ILE A 29 9.84 -2.18 -7.05
CA ILE A 29 8.76 -1.93 -6.10
C ILE A 29 8.56 -3.18 -5.25
N VAL A 30 8.65 -3.02 -3.93
CA VAL A 30 8.33 -4.07 -2.96
C VAL A 30 7.11 -3.67 -2.16
N VAL A 31 6.11 -4.54 -2.14
CA VAL A 31 4.89 -4.38 -1.35
C VAL A 31 4.84 -5.49 -0.30
N THR A 32 4.64 -5.12 0.96
CA THR A 32 4.48 -6.05 2.07
C THR A 32 3.37 -5.59 3.00
N GLN A 33 2.74 -6.52 3.70
CA GLN A 33 1.73 -6.23 4.72
C GLN A 33 2.37 -5.91 6.07
N GLU A 34 3.56 -6.44 6.33
CA GLU A 34 4.28 -6.25 7.58
C GLU A 34 5.72 -5.82 7.31
N VAL A 35 6.17 -4.83 8.05
CA VAL A 35 7.55 -4.35 7.97
C VAL A 35 8.53 -5.44 8.44
N ASP A 36 8.10 -6.28 9.36
CA ASP A 36 8.87 -7.42 9.87
C ASP A 36 9.27 -8.42 8.76
N ASP A 37 8.49 -8.52 7.68
CA ASP A 37 8.85 -9.33 6.51
C ASP A 37 10.16 -8.88 5.85
N ILE A 38 10.40 -7.57 5.82
CA ILE A 38 11.63 -6.99 5.27
C ILE A 38 12.78 -7.18 6.26
N ILE A 39 12.50 -7.06 7.57
CA ILE A 39 13.51 -7.15 8.63
C ILE A 39 14.05 -8.57 8.77
N SER A 40 13.21 -9.58 8.51
CA SER A 40 13.58 -10.99 8.66
C SER A 40 14.73 -11.43 7.74
N SER A 41 15.00 -10.69 6.67
CA SER A 41 16.14 -10.92 5.78
C SER A 41 17.22 -9.84 5.96
N PRO A 42 18.30 -10.11 6.72
CA PRO A 42 19.40 -9.16 6.90
C PRO A 42 20.04 -8.69 5.59
N ILE A 43 20.05 -9.57 4.58
CA ILE A 43 20.64 -9.32 3.26
C ILE A 43 19.86 -8.23 2.52
N VAL A 44 18.55 -8.26 2.63
CA VAL A 44 17.66 -7.41 1.83
C VAL A 44 17.28 -6.14 2.58
N LYS A 45 17.17 -6.23 3.91
CA LYS A 45 16.79 -5.11 4.78
C LYS A 45 17.55 -3.83 4.43
N GLU A 46 18.85 -3.86 4.49
CA GLU A 46 19.69 -2.68 4.23
C GLU A 46 19.55 -2.22 2.78
N ALA A 47 19.56 -3.16 1.83
CA ALA A 47 19.47 -2.83 0.41
C ALA A 47 18.14 -2.16 0.04
N ILE A 48 17.00 -2.65 0.55
CA ILE A 48 15.68 -2.07 0.29
C ILE A 48 15.56 -0.71 0.97
N ILE A 49 15.86 -0.64 2.28
CA ILE A 49 15.65 0.59 3.05
C ILE A 49 16.52 1.74 2.55
N THR A 50 17.81 1.44 2.28
CA THR A 50 18.77 2.47 1.86
C THR A 50 18.57 2.94 0.43
N ASN A 51 18.09 2.06 -0.46
CA ASN A 51 17.94 2.40 -1.89
C ASN A 51 16.48 2.68 -2.29
N SER A 52 15.53 2.66 -1.37
CA SER A 52 14.15 3.07 -1.64
C SER A 52 14.00 4.57 -1.47
N ASP A 53 13.94 5.28 -2.58
CA ASP A 53 13.74 6.73 -2.60
C ASP A 53 12.31 7.12 -2.23
N CYS A 54 11.34 6.29 -2.59
CA CYS A 54 9.93 6.48 -2.24
C CYS A 54 9.49 5.44 -1.20
N LYS A 55 8.88 5.90 -0.13
CA LYS A 55 8.26 5.06 0.90
C LYS A 55 6.79 5.42 1.00
N ILE A 56 5.91 4.43 0.87
CA ILE A 56 4.46 4.60 0.99
C ILE A 56 3.99 3.76 2.16
N LEU A 57 3.37 4.40 3.16
CA LEU A 57 2.81 3.71 4.31
C LEU A 57 1.30 3.94 4.39
N LEU A 58 0.59 2.85 4.55
CA LEU A 58 -0.84 2.84 4.85
C LEU A 58 -1.07 2.98 6.36
N ASP A 59 -2.31 2.84 6.83
CA ASP A 59 -2.69 2.95 8.23
C ASP A 59 -1.86 2.01 9.13
N GLN A 60 -1.16 2.58 10.09
CA GLN A 60 -0.26 1.88 11.02
C GLN A 60 -0.80 1.83 12.45
N LYS A 61 -2.09 2.06 12.67
CA LYS A 61 -2.70 2.08 14.02
C LYS A 61 -2.41 0.83 14.84
N LYS A 62 -2.42 -0.35 14.21
CA LYS A 62 -2.13 -1.62 14.90
C LYS A 62 -0.71 -1.68 15.47
N TYR A 63 0.20 -0.87 14.96
CA TYR A 63 1.62 -0.82 15.40
C TYR A 63 1.95 0.38 16.26
N MET A 64 0.99 1.19 16.66
CA MET A 64 1.22 2.46 17.39
C MET A 64 2.17 2.29 18.58
N ASN A 65 1.99 1.23 19.38
CA ASN A 65 2.83 0.96 20.57
C ASN A 65 4.24 0.44 20.24
N LYS A 66 4.51 0.05 19.00
CA LYS A 66 5.80 -0.49 18.54
C LYS A 66 6.41 0.35 17.43
N PHE A 67 5.82 1.49 17.12
CA PHE A 67 6.20 2.30 15.97
C PHE A 67 7.62 2.85 16.04
N ASP A 68 8.19 3.01 17.24
CA ASP A 68 9.58 3.46 17.41
C ASP A 68 10.60 2.56 16.70
N GLY A 69 10.35 1.25 16.71
CA GLY A 69 11.15 0.29 15.95
C GLY A 69 11.05 0.51 14.43
N ILE A 70 9.85 0.75 13.93
CA ILE A 70 9.59 1.05 12.51
C ILE A 70 10.21 2.39 12.14
N GLN A 71 10.04 3.41 12.98
CA GLN A 71 10.63 4.74 12.81
C GLN A 71 12.15 4.66 12.66
N SER A 72 12.81 4.02 13.61
CA SER A 72 14.27 3.87 13.61
C SER A 72 14.76 3.10 12.38
N MET A 73 14.05 2.04 12.00
CA MET A 73 14.43 1.19 10.88
C MET A 73 14.28 1.91 9.53
N LEU A 74 13.19 2.63 9.32
CA LEU A 74 12.94 3.37 8.09
C LEU A 74 13.64 4.72 8.02
N GLY A 75 14.32 5.12 9.11
CA GLY A 75 14.98 6.42 9.22
C GLY A 75 14.02 7.60 9.22
N LEU A 76 12.84 7.43 9.83
CA LEU A 76 11.80 8.46 9.86
C LEU A 76 12.06 9.50 10.96
N THR A 77 11.77 10.75 10.66
CA THR A 77 11.77 11.84 11.64
C THR A 77 10.54 11.78 12.55
N ASP A 78 10.55 12.49 13.67
CA ASP A 78 9.38 12.60 14.58
C ASP A 78 8.18 13.26 13.89
N LYS A 79 8.42 14.20 12.97
CA LYS A 79 7.38 14.78 12.12
C LYS A 79 6.72 13.73 11.24
N GLU A 80 7.51 12.90 10.56
CA GLU A 80 7.00 11.83 9.69
C GLU A 80 6.26 10.76 10.49
N LYS A 81 6.76 10.37 11.66
CA LYS A 81 6.05 9.51 12.59
C LYS A 81 4.67 10.07 12.94
N SER A 82 4.60 11.36 13.30
CA SER A 82 3.34 12.02 13.65
C SER A 82 2.36 12.03 12.46
N GLN A 83 2.85 12.29 11.25
CA GLN A 83 2.05 12.23 10.04
C GLN A 83 1.52 10.82 9.78
N ILE A 84 2.35 9.79 9.88
CA ILE A 84 1.96 8.39 9.63
C ILE A 84 0.92 7.93 10.64
N LEU A 85 1.10 8.25 11.92
CA LEU A 85 0.17 7.89 12.97
C LEU A 85 -1.14 8.69 12.93
N SER A 86 -1.19 9.80 12.17
CA SER A 86 -2.42 10.58 11.95
C SER A 86 -3.31 10.02 10.84
N ILE A 87 -2.81 9.09 10.03
CA ILE A 87 -3.56 8.49 8.91
C ILE A 87 -4.91 7.93 9.40
N ASN A 88 -5.97 8.34 8.75
CA ASN A 88 -7.35 7.93 9.03
C ASN A 88 -7.84 8.16 10.48
N LEU A 89 -7.18 9.00 11.29
CA LEU A 89 -7.67 9.31 12.64
C LEU A 89 -8.99 10.08 12.62
N ALA A 90 -9.14 11.02 11.70
CA ALA A 90 -10.36 11.81 11.52
C ALA A 90 -11.38 11.12 10.59
N ASN A 91 -11.42 9.81 10.59
CA ASN A 91 -12.35 9.06 9.73
C ASN A 91 -13.79 9.19 10.27
N HIS A 92 -14.70 9.73 9.47
CA HIS A 92 -16.12 9.85 9.78
C HIS A 92 -16.98 9.27 8.64
N PRO A 93 -18.25 8.93 8.90
CA PRO A 93 -19.10 8.20 7.93
C PRO A 93 -19.27 8.83 6.55
N GLY A 94 -19.12 10.16 6.43
CA GLY A 94 -19.20 10.86 5.14
C GLY A 94 -17.92 10.89 4.32
N ARG A 95 -16.85 10.30 4.81
CA ARG A 95 -15.55 10.36 4.16
C ARG A 95 -15.44 9.30 3.06
N LYS A 96 -15.24 9.75 1.82
CA LYS A 96 -15.17 8.89 0.63
C LYS A 96 -13.72 8.53 0.21
N TYR A 97 -12.72 8.81 1.05
CA TYR A 97 -11.32 8.52 0.75
C TYR A 97 -10.59 7.89 1.93
N LYS A 98 -9.52 7.20 1.64
CA LYS A 98 -8.52 6.75 2.62
C LYS A 98 -7.29 7.64 2.53
N GLU A 99 -6.51 7.68 3.58
CA GLU A 99 -5.26 8.43 3.58
C GLU A 99 -4.08 7.48 3.45
N VAL A 100 -3.03 7.97 2.80
CA VAL A 100 -1.73 7.31 2.71
C VAL A 100 -0.64 8.34 3.01
N TRP A 101 0.44 7.91 3.63
CA TRP A 101 1.63 8.72 3.76
C TRP A 101 2.62 8.35 2.66
N ILE A 102 3.20 9.37 2.05
CA ILE A 102 4.26 9.22 1.03
C ILE A 102 5.45 10.07 1.45
N GLY A 103 6.61 9.44 1.54
CA GLY A 103 7.89 10.10 1.79
C GLY A 103 8.85 9.89 0.61
N LEU A 104 9.48 10.96 0.17
CA LEU A 104 10.44 11.00 -0.94
C LEU A 104 11.81 11.40 -0.43
N ASN A 105 12.78 10.51 -0.45
CA ASN A 105 14.20 10.76 -0.16
C ASN A 105 14.49 11.48 1.18
N GLY A 106 13.59 11.43 2.17
CA GLY A 106 13.73 12.20 3.40
C GLY A 106 13.66 13.73 3.23
N VAL A 107 13.38 14.21 2.02
CA VAL A 107 13.29 15.66 1.71
C VAL A 107 11.86 16.14 1.80
N GLN A 108 10.93 15.37 1.30
CA GLN A 108 9.52 15.71 1.27
C GLN A 108 8.67 14.55 1.78
N SER A 109 7.73 14.84 2.66
CA SER A 109 6.75 13.86 3.14
C SER A 109 5.41 14.52 3.43
N ALA A 110 4.32 13.83 3.11
CA ALA A 110 2.97 14.29 3.40
C ALA A 110 1.97 13.14 3.48
N VAL A 111 0.82 13.42 4.06
CA VAL A 111 -0.36 12.55 4.03
C VAL A 111 -1.25 12.99 2.87
N TYR A 112 -1.64 12.06 2.03
CA TYR A 112 -2.48 12.29 0.86
C TYR A 112 -3.79 11.55 1.00
N ALA A 113 -4.87 12.16 0.49
CA ALA A 113 -6.15 11.50 0.31
C ALA A 113 -6.13 10.67 -0.98
N THR A 114 -6.56 9.42 -0.91
CA THR A 114 -6.72 8.53 -2.06
C THR A 114 -8.20 8.39 -2.36
N GLU A 115 -8.74 9.31 -3.14
CA GLU A 115 -10.13 9.25 -3.59
C GLU A 115 -10.19 8.54 -4.94
N VAL A 116 -11.11 7.63 -5.07
CA VAL A 116 -11.41 6.89 -6.30
C VAL A 116 -12.89 7.01 -6.62
N SER A 117 -13.25 6.89 -7.89
CA SER A 117 -14.67 6.81 -8.28
C SER A 117 -15.33 5.54 -7.71
N ALA A 118 -16.64 5.56 -7.58
CA ALA A 118 -17.38 4.39 -7.11
C ALA A 118 -17.16 3.15 -8.02
N ALA A 119 -17.03 3.36 -9.32
CA ALA A 119 -16.74 2.27 -10.26
C ALA A 119 -15.33 1.70 -10.06
N GLU A 120 -14.31 2.54 -9.87
CA GLU A 120 -12.96 2.09 -9.55
C GLU A 120 -12.93 1.35 -8.22
N TYR A 121 -13.60 1.88 -7.19
CA TYR A 121 -13.69 1.21 -5.89
C TYR A 121 -14.25 -0.21 -6.04
N LEU A 122 -15.39 -0.38 -6.72
CA LEU A 122 -16.01 -1.68 -6.95
C LEU A 122 -15.16 -2.61 -7.83
N THR A 123 -14.32 -2.05 -8.71
CA THR A 123 -13.38 -2.84 -9.53
C THR A 123 -12.27 -3.47 -8.69
N TYR A 124 -11.80 -2.75 -7.65
CA TYR A 124 -10.65 -3.19 -6.85
C TYR A 124 -11.00 -3.67 -5.45
N THR A 125 -12.29 -3.61 -5.05
CA THR A 125 -12.68 -4.04 -3.71
C THR A 125 -12.36 -5.51 -3.47
N THR A 126 -11.89 -5.80 -2.26
CA THR A 126 -11.67 -7.16 -1.76
C THR A 126 -12.75 -7.58 -0.74
N GLU A 127 -13.71 -6.69 -0.49
CA GLU A 127 -14.81 -6.96 0.44
C GLU A 127 -15.76 -8.00 -0.16
N GLU A 128 -15.96 -9.11 0.55
CA GLU A 128 -16.68 -10.28 0.03
C GLU A 128 -18.14 -9.99 -0.30
N SER A 129 -18.81 -9.19 0.55
CA SER A 129 -20.20 -8.78 0.32
C SER A 129 -20.35 -7.96 -0.96
N GLU A 130 -19.45 -7.02 -1.21
CA GLU A 130 -19.47 -6.17 -2.40
C GLU A 130 -19.18 -6.96 -3.67
N LYS A 131 -18.17 -7.85 -3.63
CA LYS A 131 -17.86 -8.75 -4.74
C LYS A 131 -19.05 -9.64 -5.10
N THR A 132 -19.68 -10.23 -4.09
CA THR A 132 -20.86 -11.08 -4.30
C THR A 132 -21.98 -10.31 -4.98
N GLU A 133 -22.23 -9.07 -4.57
CA GLU A 133 -23.25 -8.21 -5.17
C GLU A 133 -22.94 -7.86 -6.63
N VAL A 134 -21.67 -7.55 -6.93
CA VAL A 134 -21.21 -7.27 -8.29
C VAL A 134 -21.38 -8.51 -9.18
N PHE A 135 -20.98 -9.69 -8.72
CA PHE A 135 -21.09 -10.92 -9.51
C PHE A 135 -22.55 -11.35 -9.71
N ALA A 136 -23.40 -11.23 -8.68
CA ALA A 136 -24.83 -11.56 -8.81
C ALA A 136 -25.50 -10.67 -9.86
N LEU A 137 -25.24 -9.36 -9.83
CA LEU A 137 -25.79 -8.44 -10.84
C LEU A 137 -25.21 -8.72 -12.25
N ALA A 138 -23.92 -9.10 -12.33
CA ALA A 138 -23.32 -9.45 -13.62
C ALA A 138 -23.99 -10.69 -14.23
N GLU A 139 -24.34 -11.72 -13.44
CA GLU A 139 -25.08 -12.89 -13.91
C GLU A 139 -26.44 -12.51 -14.46
N GLU A 140 -27.20 -11.62 -13.77
CA GLU A 140 -28.47 -11.10 -14.27
C GLU A 140 -28.35 -10.31 -15.60
N LEU A 141 -27.18 -9.72 -15.84
CA LEU A 141 -26.86 -8.96 -17.04
C LEU A 141 -26.16 -9.78 -18.13
N GLY A 142 -26.29 -11.11 -18.07
CA GLY A 142 -25.69 -12.00 -19.07
C GLY A 142 -24.18 -12.14 -19.00
N GLY A 143 -23.59 -11.89 -17.84
CA GLY A 143 -22.14 -12.00 -17.59
C GLY A 143 -21.38 -10.68 -17.78
N ASP A 144 -22.07 -9.56 -18.03
CA ASP A 144 -21.45 -8.23 -18.23
C ASP A 144 -21.05 -7.60 -16.90
N LEU A 145 -19.80 -7.84 -16.51
CA LEU A 145 -19.22 -7.34 -15.27
C LEU A 145 -19.06 -5.81 -15.28
N GLU A 146 -18.70 -5.24 -16.41
CA GLU A 146 -18.51 -3.79 -16.53
C GLU A 146 -19.83 -3.03 -16.33
N LEU A 147 -20.89 -3.53 -16.95
CA LEU A 147 -22.23 -2.97 -16.82
C LEU A 147 -22.76 -3.12 -15.37
N ALA A 148 -22.49 -4.25 -14.71
CA ALA A 148 -22.85 -4.48 -13.33
C ALA A 148 -22.16 -3.46 -12.38
N ILE A 149 -20.87 -3.26 -12.53
CA ILE A 149 -20.10 -2.28 -11.75
C ILE A 149 -20.66 -0.87 -11.96
N LYS A 150 -20.89 -0.46 -13.21
CA LYS A 150 -21.45 0.85 -13.52
C LYS A 150 -22.82 1.07 -12.86
N ARG A 151 -23.73 0.11 -12.96
CA ARG A 151 -25.06 0.21 -12.34
C ARG A 151 -25.00 0.28 -10.82
N LEU A 152 -24.17 -0.54 -10.18
CA LEU A 152 -24.01 -0.46 -8.73
C LEU A 152 -23.38 0.85 -8.28
N ALA A 153 -22.39 1.35 -9.01
CA ALA A 153 -21.76 2.63 -8.73
C ALA A 153 -22.76 3.79 -8.78
N GLU A 154 -23.68 3.80 -9.75
CA GLU A 154 -24.71 4.82 -9.90
C GLU A 154 -25.82 4.76 -8.83
N THR A 155 -26.12 3.58 -8.32
CA THR A 155 -27.22 3.37 -7.38
C THR A 155 -26.81 3.45 -5.92
N LYS A 156 -25.67 2.88 -5.55
CA LYS A 156 -25.27 2.67 -4.16
C LYS A 156 -24.28 3.72 -3.64
N TYR A 157 -23.53 4.37 -4.52
CA TYR A 157 -22.40 5.23 -4.15
C TYR A 157 -22.55 6.68 -4.68
N LYS A 158 -23.76 7.14 -4.86
CA LYS A 158 -24.07 8.53 -5.22
C LYS A 158 -23.70 9.53 -4.14
#